data_8ef0a76e7d9b9f35dd6930df76046411
#
_entry.id   8ef0a76e7d9b9f35dd6930df76046411
#
_cell.length_a   1.000
_cell.length_b   1.000
_cell.length_c   1.000
_cell.angle_alpha   90.00
_cell.angle_beta   90.00
_cell.angle_gamma   90.00
#
_symmetry.space_group_name_H-M   'P 1'
#
loop_
_entity.id
_entity.type
_entity.pdbx_description
1 polymer ?
#
loop_
_entity_poly.entity_id
_entity_poly.type
_entity_poly.pdbx_seq_one_letter_code
_entity_poly.pdbx_strand_id
1 'polypeptide(L)'
;MTLLLSENEVEDLLDMPSTLEVVESVLRQHAEGRATNRARRRVALPTGGLNYMAAGAPEIGALGLKAYTVARTGARFYTLLFDPEGGELLSILQSDRLGQVRTGAASGVATKHLAREDANTLGIYGAGWQAESQLEAISAVRDLERVIVYTRSEDSRKAFAEKMGERLGMEIETTHAAEEPAAQDIVVTVTSSREPVLLGEWLRPGAHVNAAGSNFLFKTEIDREVVRRASFVCADSREELGLEAGDLMLSLETGAILPEAVYELGQVIAGQVRGRRGPEDITLFASQGLALEDMAAARVVYDRAIERDVGRDVDF
;
A
#
# COMPACT_ATOMS: atom_id res chain seq x y z
N MET A 1 -28.29 14.22 4.07
CA MET A 1 -28.50 12.77 3.91
C MET A 1 -27.15 12.09 3.80
N THR A 2 -26.99 10.93 4.39
CA THR A 2 -25.75 10.17 4.39
C THR A 2 -25.87 8.99 3.45
N LEU A 3 -24.89 8.78 2.56
CA LEU A 3 -24.91 7.68 1.60
C LEU A 3 -24.27 6.42 2.20
N LEU A 4 -24.97 5.30 2.18
CA LEU A 4 -24.40 3.98 2.51
C LEU A 4 -23.97 3.26 1.24
N LEU A 5 -22.72 2.81 1.21
CA LEU A 5 -22.12 2.07 0.10
C LEU A 5 -21.66 0.69 0.56
N SER A 6 -22.16 -0.33 -0.11
CA SER A 6 -21.77 -1.72 0.08
C SER A 6 -20.42 -2.01 -0.59
N GLU A 7 -19.81 -3.14 -0.25
CA GLU A 7 -18.52 -3.58 -0.81
C GLU A 7 -18.56 -3.71 -2.34
N ASN A 8 -19.64 -4.27 -2.89
CA ASN A 8 -19.80 -4.44 -4.34
C ASN A 8 -19.90 -3.07 -5.06
N GLU A 9 -20.66 -2.12 -4.49
CA GLU A 9 -20.76 -0.77 -5.05
C GLU A 9 -19.40 -0.05 -4.99
N VAL A 10 -18.65 -0.21 -3.91
CA VAL A 10 -17.29 0.34 -3.80
C VAL A 10 -16.35 -0.28 -4.86
N GLU A 11 -16.43 -1.59 -5.08
CA GLU A 11 -15.63 -2.28 -6.10
C GLU A 11 -15.95 -1.77 -7.52
N ASP A 12 -17.22 -1.56 -7.84
CA ASP A 12 -17.68 -1.06 -9.15
C ASP A 12 -17.32 0.42 -9.40
N LEU A 13 -17.14 1.18 -8.33
CA LEU A 13 -16.85 2.62 -8.39
C LEU A 13 -15.37 2.98 -8.30
N LEU A 14 -14.49 2.06 -7.87
CA LEU A 14 -13.08 2.33 -7.65
C LEU A 14 -12.19 1.58 -8.63
N ASP A 15 -11.44 2.31 -9.43
CA ASP A 15 -10.41 1.77 -10.33
C ASP A 15 -8.98 2.14 -9.90
N MET A 16 -8.00 1.40 -10.37
CA MET A 16 -6.59 1.61 -10.03
C MET A 16 -6.02 2.95 -10.58
N PRO A 17 -6.29 3.36 -11.84
CA PRO A 17 -5.76 4.62 -12.34
C PRO A 17 -6.15 5.84 -11.52
N SER A 18 -7.43 6.02 -11.22
CA SER A 18 -7.89 7.15 -10.39
C SER A 18 -7.39 7.06 -8.95
N THR A 19 -7.21 5.83 -8.42
CA THR A 19 -6.66 5.64 -7.08
C THR A 19 -5.18 6.03 -7.03
N LEU A 20 -4.39 5.69 -8.04
CA LEU A 20 -3.00 6.12 -8.17
C LEU A 20 -2.89 7.67 -8.16
N GLU A 21 -3.71 8.35 -8.96
CA GLU A 21 -3.71 9.81 -9.04
C GLU A 21 -4.04 10.47 -7.69
N VAL A 22 -5.11 10.00 -7.02
CA VAL A 22 -5.53 10.63 -5.77
C VAL A 22 -4.60 10.31 -4.62
N VAL A 23 -4.03 9.09 -4.56
CA VAL A 23 -3.01 8.71 -3.56
C VAL A 23 -1.73 9.54 -3.75
N GLU A 24 -1.23 9.68 -4.98
CA GLU A 24 -0.07 10.56 -5.27
C GLU A 24 -0.34 12.00 -4.84
N SER A 25 -1.53 12.51 -5.13
CA SER A 25 -1.94 13.88 -4.77
C SER A 25 -1.95 14.10 -3.26
N VAL A 26 -2.57 13.21 -2.48
CA VAL A 26 -2.67 13.40 -1.02
C VAL A 26 -1.35 13.18 -0.30
N LEU A 27 -0.49 12.28 -0.78
CA LEU A 27 0.85 12.13 -0.23
C LEU A 27 1.69 13.38 -0.45
N ARG A 28 1.56 14.04 -1.62
CA ARG A 28 2.18 15.35 -1.89
C ARG A 28 1.64 16.41 -0.94
N GLN A 29 0.33 16.55 -0.81
CA GLN A 29 -0.31 17.52 0.09
C GLN A 29 0.14 17.31 1.53
N HIS A 30 0.27 16.05 1.98
CA HIS A 30 0.76 15.73 3.33
C HIS A 30 2.19 16.23 3.55
N ALA A 31 3.11 15.96 2.63
CA ALA A 31 4.48 16.42 2.69
C ALA A 31 4.62 17.95 2.66
N GLU A 32 3.67 18.64 2.03
CA GLU A 32 3.59 20.11 1.97
C GLU A 32 2.83 20.73 3.16
N GLY A 33 2.38 19.91 4.13
CA GLY A 33 1.66 20.35 5.34
C GLY A 33 0.19 20.78 5.09
N ARG A 34 -0.38 20.43 3.94
CA ARG A 34 -1.76 20.78 3.52
C ARG A 34 -2.78 19.66 3.78
N ALA A 35 -2.32 18.49 4.20
CA ALA A 35 -3.15 17.37 4.64
C ALA A 35 -2.62 16.81 5.96
N THR A 36 -3.48 16.17 6.74
CA THR A 36 -3.15 15.63 8.05
C THR A 36 -3.50 14.17 8.12
N ASN A 37 -2.57 13.34 8.57
CA ASN A 37 -2.78 11.94 8.91
C ASN A 37 -2.63 11.71 10.42
N ARG A 38 -3.35 10.74 10.96
CA ARG A 38 -3.17 10.26 12.34
C ARG A 38 -2.92 8.75 12.30
N ALA A 39 -1.83 8.36 12.93
CA ALA A 39 -1.39 6.99 13.00
C ALA A 39 -2.46 6.08 13.62
N ARG A 40 -2.44 4.81 13.19
CA ARG A 40 -3.37 3.77 13.62
C ARG A 40 -3.34 3.58 15.14
N ARG A 41 -4.54 3.46 15.73
CA ARG A 41 -4.73 3.09 17.14
C ARG A 41 -5.47 1.76 17.22
N ARG A 42 -5.14 1.00 18.25
CA ARG A 42 -5.66 -0.35 18.45
C ARG A 42 -6.28 -0.51 19.84
N VAL A 43 -7.49 -1.06 19.87
CA VAL A 43 -8.14 -1.55 21.10
C VAL A 43 -8.14 -3.06 21.02
N ALA A 44 -7.25 -3.70 21.79
CA ALA A 44 -7.07 -5.15 21.77
C ALA A 44 -7.97 -5.84 22.80
N LEU A 45 -8.58 -6.95 22.39
CA LEU A 45 -9.37 -7.83 23.25
C LEU A 45 -8.85 -9.28 23.08
N PRO A 46 -9.08 -10.19 24.04
CA PRO A 46 -8.68 -11.59 23.91
C PRO A 46 -9.28 -12.31 22.68
N THR A 47 -10.42 -11.85 22.19
CA THR A 47 -11.16 -12.47 21.07
C THR A 47 -11.04 -11.71 19.76
N GLY A 48 -10.29 -10.61 19.73
CA GLY A 48 -10.13 -9.77 18.55
C GLY A 48 -9.79 -8.33 18.91
N GLY A 49 -10.10 -7.36 18.05
CA GLY A 49 -9.83 -5.96 18.33
C GLY A 49 -10.48 -5.00 17.36
N LEU A 50 -10.48 -3.73 17.74
CA LEU A 50 -10.86 -2.60 16.90
C LEU A 50 -9.61 -1.79 16.58
N ASN A 51 -9.42 -1.49 15.31
CA ASN A 51 -8.40 -0.57 14.83
C ASN A 51 -9.08 0.65 14.21
N TYR A 52 -8.52 1.83 14.42
CA TYR A 52 -9.02 3.04 13.79
C TYR A 52 -7.88 4.01 13.46
N MET A 53 -8.09 4.81 12.45
CA MET A 53 -7.17 5.82 11.96
C MET A 53 -7.97 6.92 11.27
N ALA A 54 -7.48 8.16 11.30
CA ALA A 54 -8.20 9.32 10.78
C ALA A 54 -7.29 10.23 9.95
N ALA A 55 -7.86 10.89 8.97
CA ALA A 55 -7.13 11.83 8.14
C ALA A 55 -8.03 12.92 7.56
N GLY A 56 -7.41 14.03 7.14
CA GLY A 56 -8.07 15.12 6.45
C GLY A 56 -7.20 15.70 5.35
N ALA A 57 -7.80 15.88 4.17
CA ALA A 57 -7.22 16.53 3.00
C ALA A 57 -8.25 17.51 2.41
N PRO A 58 -8.29 18.75 2.93
CA PRO A 58 -9.34 19.71 2.60
C PRO A 58 -9.38 20.08 1.11
N GLU A 59 -8.24 20.07 0.40
CA GLU A 59 -8.20 20.42 -1.03
C GLU A 59 -8.96 19.42 -1.93
N ILE A 60 -9.11 18.19 -1.48
CA ILE A 60 -9.92 17.18 -2.19
C ILE A 60 -11.26 16.95 -1.49
N GLY A 61 -11.62 17.78 -0.51
CA GLY A 61 -12.87 17.65 0.25
C GLY A 61 -12.99 16.33 1.03
N ALA A 62 -11.87 15.80 1.54
CA ALA A 62 -11.84 14.55 2.28
C ALA A 62 -11.48 14.78 3.76
N LEU A 63 -12.35 14.35 4.65
CA LEU A 63 -12.14 14.29 6.10
C LEU A 63 -12.82 13.03 6.61
N GLY A 64 -12.17 12.26 7.47
CA GLY A 64 -12.84 11.08 7.98
C GLY A 64 -11.97 10.13 8.78
N LEU A 65 -12.53 8.96 8.98
CA LEU A 65 -11.86 7.88 9.69
C LEU A 65 -12.14 6.53 9.02
N LYS A 66 -11.14 5.66 9.08
CA LYS A 66 -11.29 4.23 8.83
C LYS A 66 -11.33 3.51 10.17
N ALA A 67 -12.31 2.65 10.35
CA ALA A 67 -12.42 1.75 11.49
C ALA A 67 -12.59 0.31 10.99
N TYR A 68 -11.87 -0.64 11.59
CA TYR A 68 -12.03 -2.05 11.25
C TYR A 68 -11.84 -2.95 12.46
N THR A 69 -12.63 -4.01 12.48
CA THR A 69 -12.52 -5.05 13.51
C THR A 69 -11.78 -6.25 12.94
N VAL A 70 -11.02 -6.92 13.79
CA VAL A 70 -10.40 -8.22 13.51
C VAL A 70 -10.93 -9.20 14.56
N ALA A 71 -11.55 -10.27 14.11
CA ALA A 71 -12.11 -11.32 14.96
C ALA A 71 -11.78 -12.70 14.36
N ARG A 72 -12.14 -13.78 15.06
CA ARG A 72 -11.96 -15.16 14.56
C ARG A 72 -12.73 -15.42 13.26
N THR A 73 -13.82 -14.71 13.03
CA THR A 73 -14.68 -14.81 11.84
C THR A 73 -14.20 -13.97 10.67
N GLY A 74 -13.07 -13.27 10.79
CA GLY A 74 -12.50 -12.39 9.77
C GLY A 74 -12.43 -10.93 10.21
N ALA A 75 -12.02 -10.07 9.27
CA ALA A 75 -11.98 -8.63 9.44
C ALA A 75 -13.17 -7.96 8.76
N ARG A 76 -13.56 -6.78 9.25
CA ARG A 76 -14.62 -5.95 8.64
C ARG A 76 -14.15 -4.50 8.66
N PHE A 77 -14.15 -3.87 7.49
CA PHE A 77 -13.61 -2.54 7.29
C PHE A 77 -14.74 -1.56 6.95
N TYR A 78 -14.69 -0.40 7.59
CA TYR A 78 -15.62 0.70 7.34
C TYR A 78 -14.85 2.01 7.25
N THR A 79 -15.25 2.85 6.30
CA THR A 79 -14.74 4.20 6.15
C THR A 79 -15.91 5.17 6.29
N LEU A 80 -15.74 6.18 7.15
CA LEU A 80 -16.68 7.28 7.34
C LEU A 80 -16.08 8.53 6.72
N LEU A 81 -16.77 9.11 5.76
CA LEU A 81 -16.38 10.35 5.09
C LEU A 81 -17.27 11.49 5.54
N PHE A 82 -16.66 12.61 5.95
CA PHE A 82 -17.31 13.81 6.39
C PHE A 82 -17.00 14.98 5.45
N ASP A 83 -17.89 15.93 5.36
CA ASP A 83 -17.61 17.22 4.75
C ASP A 83 -16.64 18.02 5.63
N PRO A 84 -15.46 18.43 5.10
CA PRO A 84 -14.51 19.18 5.90
C PRO A 84 -14.95 20.61 6.25
N GLU A 85 -15.93 21.18 5.55
CA GLU A 85 -16.45 22.53 5.77
C GLU A 85 -17.67 22.54 6.70
N GLY A 86 -18.69 21.74 6.39
CA GLY A 86 -19.94 21.68 7.13
C GLY A 86 -19.95 20.69 8.29
N GLY A 87 -19.08 19.69 8.26
CA GLY A 87 -18.98 18.63 9.28
C GLY A 87 -20.02 17.53 9.15
N GLU A 88 -20.88 17.56 8.11
CA GLU A 88 -21.88 16.53 7.88
C GLU A 88 -21.23 15.19 7.51
N LEU A 89 -21.84 14.10 7.96
CA LEU A 89 -21.46 12.76 7.53
C LEU A 89 -21.97 12.53 6.09
N LEU A 90 -21.05 12.50 5.13
CA LEU A 90 -21.34 12.31 3.70
C LEU A 90 -21.65 10.87 3.37
N SER A 91 -20.79 9.94 3.84
CA SER A 91 -20.98 8.52 3.53
C SER A 91 -20.38 7.58 4.56
N ILE A 92 -20.93 6.36 4.59
CA ILE A 92 -20.39 5.19 5.27
C ILE A 92 -20.17 4.11 4.22
N LEU A 93 -18.91 3.71 4.02
CA LEU A 93 -18.51 2.71 3.03
C LEU A 93 -18.09 1.41 3.73
N GLN A 94 -18.51 0.27 3.21
CA GLN A 94 -17.75 -0.97 3.39
C GLN A 94 -16.46 -0.84 2.57
N SER A 95 -15.29 -1.12 3.14
CA SER A 95 -14.04 -0.62 2.58
C SER A 95 -12.89 -1.64 2.59
N ASP A 96 -13.19 -2.94 2.42
CA ASP A 96 -12.17 -3.98 2.28
C ASP A 96 -11.44 -3.81 0.93
N ARG A 97 -12.18 -3.79 -0.18
CA ARG A 97 -11.65 -3.56 -1.52
C ARG A 97 -10.95 -2.20 -1.65
N LEU A 98 -11.56 -1.15 -1.09
CA LEU A 98 -10.93 0.17 -1.05
C LEU A 98 -9.54 0.11 -0.39
N GLY A 99 -9.45 -0.54 0.76
CA GLY A 99 -8.18 -0.73 1.48
C GLY A 99 -7.16 -1.53 0.69
N GLN A 100 -7.60 -2.51 -0.11
CA GLN A 100 -6.75 -3.27 -1.01
C GLN A 100 -6.20 -2.40 -2.14
N VAL A 101 -7.07 -1.71 -2.87
CA VAL A 101 -6.71 -0.92 -4.07
C VAL A 101 -5.77 0.23 -3.70
N ARG A 102 -6.08 1.02 -2.62
CA ARG A 102 -5.22 2.12 -2.19
C ARG A 102 -3.85 1.66 -1.69
N THR A 103 -3.74 0.45 -1.11
CA THR A 103 -2.44 -0.12 -0.69
C THR A 103 -1.59 -0.50 -1.90
N GLY A 104 -2.19 -1.08 -2.94
CA GLY A 104 -1.51 -1.29 -4.21
C GLY A 104 -1.09 0.04 -4.85
N ALA A 105 -1.98 1.03 -4.84
CA ALA A 105 -1.70 2.36 -5.39
C ALA A 105 -0.51 3.05 -4.71
N ALA A 106 -0.35 2.94 -3.38
CA ALA A 106 0.82 3.47 -2.68
C ALA A 106 2.14 2.85 -3.20
N SER A 107 2.17 1.53 -3.40
CA SER A 107 3.33 0.84 -4.00
C SER A 107 3.53 1.20 -5.48
N GLY A 108 2.44 1.37 -6.25
CA GLY A 108 2.50 1.87 -7.62
C GLY A 108 3.10 3.27 -7.70
N VAL A 109 2.67 4.19 -6.83
CA VAL A 109 3.24 5.54 -6.72
C VAL A 109 4.71 5.49 -6.30
N ALA A 110 5.09 4.66 -5.31
CA ALA A 110 6.47 4.47 -4.93
C ALA A 110 7.31 3.94 -6.10
N THR A 111 6.82 2.96 -6.84
CA THR A 111 7.47 2.41 -8.05
C THR A 111 7.63 3.48 -9.13
N LYS A 112 6.61 4.32 -9.37
CA LYS A 112 6.66 5.43 -10.34
C LYS A 112 7.82 6.38 -10.06
N HIS A 113 8.06 6.72 -8.80
CA HIS A 113 9.04 7.72 -8.38
C HIS A 113 10.43 7.15 -8.01
N LEU A 114 10.53 5.88 -7.65
CA LEU A 114 11.74 5.28 -7.08
C LEU A 114 12.35 4.16 -7.92
N ALA A 115 11.58 3.44 -8.72
CA ALA A 115 12.13 2.48 -9.66
C ALA A 115 12.84 3.19 -10.82
N ARG A 116 13.79 2.50 -11.49
CA ARG A 116 14.36 2.99 -12.72
C ARG A 116 13.26 3.18 -13.78
N GLU A 117 13.44 4.13 -14.68
CA GLU A 117 12.48 4.39 -15.78
C GLU A 117 12.37 3.18 -16.72
N ASP A 118 13.48 2.45 -16.92
CA ASP A 118 13.58 1.27 -17.76
C ASP A 118 13.26 -0.05 -17.03
N ALA A 119 12.81 0.01 -15.76
CA ALA A 119 12.44 -1.17 -14.99
C ALA A 119 11.18 -1.81 -15.58
N ASN A 120 11.29 -3.04 -16.07
CA ASN A 120 10.24 -3.76 -16.79
C ASN A 120 10.04 -5.20 -16.29
N THR A 121 10.73 -5.61 -15.23
CA THR A 121 10.57 -6.94 -14.63
C THR A 121 10.13 -6.84 -13.18
N LEU A 122 9.17 -7.70 -12.77
CA LEU A 122 8.55 -7.69 -11.45
C LEU A 122 8.63 -9.06 -10.78
N GLY A 123 9.14 -9.08 -9.55
CA GLY A 123 9.11 -10.23 -8.67
C GLY A 123 8.17 -10.00 -7.49
N ILE A 124 7.29 -10.97 -7.21
CA ILE A 124 6.29 -10.86 -6.13
C ILE A 124 6.46 -12.03 -5.15
N TYR A 125 6.64 -11.72 -3.88
CA TYR A 125 6.53 -12.64 -2.77
C TYR A 125 5.15 -12.54 -2.15
N GLY A 126 4.34 -13.60 -2.32
CA GLY A 126 2.94 -13.66 -1.92
C GLY A 126 2.00 -13.76 -3.12
N ALA A 127 0.90 -14.49 -2.92
CA ALA A 127 -0.14 -14.71 -3.94
C ALA A 127 -1.53 -14.56 -3.31
N GLY A 128 -1.64 -13.65 -2.33
CA GLY A 128 -2.88 -13.39 -1.61
C GLY A 128 -3.64 -12.18 -2.17
N TRP A 129 -4.71 -11.84 -1.50
CA TRP A 129 -5.60 -10.72 -1.80
C TRP A 129 -4.85 -9.41 -2.10
N GLN A 130 -3.90 -9.02 -1.24
CA GLN A 130 -3.13 -7.79 -1.45
C GLN A 130 -2.18 -7.86 -2.66
N ALA A 131 -1.67 -9.04 -3.01
CA ALA A 131 -0.76 -9.18 -4.15
C ALA A 131 -1.42 -8.80 -5.49
N GLU A 132 -2.75 -8.97 -5.60
CA GLU A 132 -3.52 -8.60 -6.80
C GLU A 132 -3.44 -7.09 -7.06
N SER A 133 -3.67 -6.26 -6.05
CA SER A 133 -3.61 -4.80 -6.20
C SER A 133 -2.18 -4.28 -6.38
N GLN A 134 -1.18 -4.98 -5.82
CA GLN A 134 0.23 -4.65 -6.04
C GLN A 134 0.60 -4.82 -7.52
N LEU A 135 0.27 -5.97 -8.09
CA LEU A 135 0.52 -6.24 -9.51
C LEU A 135 -0.26 -5.27 -10.41
N GLU A 136 -1.53 -5.04 -10.13
CA GLU A 136 -2.39 -4.11 -10.87
C GLU A 136 -1.81 -2.69 -10.88
N ALA A 137 -1.37 -2.19 -9.72
CA ALA A 137 -0.82 -0.85 -9.60
C ALA A 137 0.53 -0.69 -10.30
N ILE A 138 1.41 -1.68 -10.20
CA ILE A 138 2.73 -1.63 -10.83
C ILE A 138 2.60 -1.75 -12.35
N SER A 139 1.70 -2.62 -12.86
CA SER A 139 1.39 -2.70 -14.29
C SER A 139 0.78 -1.41 -14.86
N ALA A 140 0.12 -0.60 -14.03
CA ALA A 140 -0.43 0.69 -14.46
C ALA A 140 0.65 1.79 -14.60
N VAL A 141 1.83 1.62 -13.99
CA VAL A 141 2.91 2.62 -13.99
C VAL A 141 4.19 2.16 -14.69
N ARG A 142 4.26 0.90 -15.12
CA ARG A 142 5.40 0.30 -15.86
C ARG A 142 4.89 -0.69 -16.91
N ASP A 143 5.54 -0.68 -18.07
CA ASP A 143 5.33 -1.68 -19.11
C ASP A 143 6.11 -2.95 -18.73
N LEU A 144 5.43 -3.89 -18.07
CA LEU A 144 6.07 -5.10 -17.55
C LEU A 144 6.23 -6.14 -18.67
N GLU A 145 7.47 -6.56 -18.93
CA GLU A 145 7.81 -7.64 -19.86
C GLU A 145 7.83 -9.02 -19.17
N ARG A 146 8.08 -9.04 -17.86
CA ARG A 146 8.17 -10.27 -17.07
C ARG A 146 7.62 -10.07 -15.68
N VAL A 147 6.75 -10.98 -15.24
CA VAL A 147 6.27 -11.08 -13.87
C VAL A 147 6.51 -12.48 -13.35
N ILE A 148 7.14 -12.60 -12.18
CA ILE A 148 7.42 -13.87 -11.53
C ILE A 148 6.91 -13.86 -10.09
N VAL A 149 6.16 -14.90 -9.70
CA VAL A 149 5.52 -15.01 -8.39
C VAL A 149 6.06 -16.21 -7.61
N TYR A 150 6.38 -15.94 -6.35
CA TYR A 150 6.76 -16.94 -5.38
C TYR A 150 5.85 -16.90 -4.15
N THR A 151 5.38 -18.06 -3.74
CA THR A 151 4.85 -18.35 -2.41
C THR A 151 5.04 -19.83 -2.13
N ARG A 152 5.00 -20.25 -0.87
CA ARG A 152 5.24 -21.64 -0.46
C ARG A 152 4.22 -22.63 -1.06
N SER A 153 2.98 -22.20 -1.27
CA SER A 153 1.92 -23.03 -1.85
C SER A 153 1.95 -22.96 -3.38
N GLU A 154 2.16 -24.09 -4.03
CA GLU A 154 2.14 -24.20 -5.49
C GLU A 154 0.74 -23.90 -6.06
N ASP A 155 -0.32 -24.41 -5.40
CA ASP A 155 -1.70 -24.16 -5.83
C ASP A 155 -2.04 -22.66 -5.78
N SER A 156 -1.60 -21.97 -4.72
CA SER A 156 -1.82 -20.52 -4.61
C SER A 156 -1.08 -19.73 -5.69
N ARG A 157 0.16 -20.15 -6.05
CA ARG A 157 0.92 -19.50 -7.14
C ARG A 157 0.19 -19.65 -8.47
N LYS A 158 -0.22 -20.89 -8.79
CA LYS A 158 -0.90 -21.20 -10.05
C LYS A 158 -2.24 -20.46 -10.17
N ALA A 159 -3.06 -20.50 -9.11
CA ALA A 159 -4.34 -19.81 -9.08
C ALA A 159 -4.18 -18.28 -9.23
N PHE A 160 -3.16 -17.69 -8.59
CA PHE A 160 -2.86 -16.27 -8.75
C PHE A 160 -2.41 -15.93 -10.17
N ALA A 161 -1.49 -16.73 -10.74
CA ALA A 161 -0.96 -16.51 -12.09
C ALA A 161 -2.06 -16.62 -13.14
N GLU A 162 -2.95 -17.60 -13.04
CA GLU A 162 -4.11 -17.77 -13.92
C GLU A 162 -5.06 -16.56 -13.81
N LYS A 163 -5.53 -16.26 -12.61
CA LYS A 163 -6.47 -15.17 -12.34
C LYS A 163 -5.96 -13.81 -12.83
N MET A 164 -4.73 -13.48 -12.45
CA MET A 164 -4.18 -12.17 -12.77
C MET A 164 -3.67 -12.09 -14.20
N GLY A 165 -3.21 -13.22 -14.77
CA GLY A 165 -2.86 -13.33 -16.18
C GLY A 165 -4.04 -13.05 -17.10
N GLU A 166 -5.20 -13.65 -16.80
CA GLU A 166 -6.46 -13.37 -17.52
C GLU A 166 -6.90 -11.91 -17.36
N ARG A 167 -6.84 -11.40 -16.13
CA ARG A 167 -7.29 -10.03 -15.80
C ARG A 167 -6.45 -8.95 -16.49
N LEU A 168 -5.15 -9.13 -16.59
CA LEU A 168 -4.21 -8.14 -17.13
C LEU A 168 -3.78 -8.44 -18.58
N GLY A 169 -4.16 -9.60 -19.14
CA GLY A 169 -3.79 -9.99 -20.49
C GLY A 169 -2.30 -10.26 -20.67
N MET A 170 -1.61 -10.77 -19.62
CA MET A 170 -0.18 -11.03 -19.61
C MET A 170 0.16 -12.41 -19.03
N GLU A 171 1.31 -12.96 -19.41
CA GLU A 171 1.83 -14.18 -18.79
C GLU A 171 2.47 -13.88 -17.43
N ILE A 172 2.15 -14.70 -16.41
CA ILE A 172 2.73 -14.61 -15.07
C ILE A 172 3.43 -15.93 -14.77
N GLU A 173 4.74 -15.86 -14.63
CA GLU A 173 5.58 -17.01 -14.29
C GLU A 173 5.44 -17.36 -12.81
N THR A 174 5.55 -18.64 -12.48
CA THR A 174 5.61 -19.11 -11.10
C THR A 174 6.90 -19.85 -10.85
N THR A 175 7.48 -19.69 -9.66
CA THR A 175 8.75 -20.35 -9.30
C THR A 175 8.71 -21.04 -7.95
N HIS A 176 9.58 -22.05 -7.77
CA HIS A 176 9.90 -22.68 -6.49
C HIS A 176 11.17 -22.10 -5.84
N ALA A 177 11.97 -21.35 -6.61
CA ALA A 177 13.21 -20.75 -6.17
C ALA A 177 12.94 -19.35 -5.59
N ALA A 178 13.16 -19.18 -4.30
CA ALA A 178 12.83 -17.93 -3.61
C ALA A 178 13.73 -16.76 -4.05
N GLU A 179 14.91 -17.03 -4.59
CA GLU A 179 15.85 -16.02 -5.11
C GLU A 179 15.44 -15.41 -6.45
N GLU A 180 14.61 -16.10 -7.25
CA GLU A 180 14.26 -15.62 -8.59
C GLU A 180 13.43 -14.32 -8.60
N PRO A 181 12.39 -14.12 -7.75
CA PRO A 181 11.69 -12.86 -7.70
C PRO A 181 12.56 -11.68 -7.23
N ALA A 182 13.55 -11.94 -6.34
CA ALA A 182 14.47 -10.91 -5.87
C ALA A 182 15.41 -10.39 -6.97
N ALA A 183 15.64 -11.19 -8.00
CA ALA A 183 16.50 -10.84 -9.12
C ALA A 183 15.82 -9.96 -10.19
N GLN A 184 14.60 -9.47 -9.94
CA GLN A 184 13.86 -8.59 -10.84
C GLN A 184 14.17 -7.11 -10.55
N ASP A 185 13.77 -6.21 -11.46
CA ASP A 185 13.99 -4.77 -11.31
C ASP A 185 13.12 -4.16 -10.19
N ILE A 186 11.90 -4.67 -10.09
CA ILE A 186 10.92 -4.29 -9.06
C ILE A 186 10.61 -5.54 -8.26
N VAL A 187 10.65 -5.43 -6.93
CA VAL A 187 10.38 -6.54 -6.01
C VAL A 187 9.30 -6.12 -5.02
N VAL A 188 8.29 -6.97 -4.85
CA VAL A 188 7.21 -6.75 -3.88
C VAL A 188 7.22 -7.88 -2.86
N THR A 189 7.19 -7.53 -1.57
CA THR A 189 6.85 -8.48 -0.52
C THR A 189 5.47 -8.12 0.05
N VAL A 190 4.55 -9.08 0.02
CA VAL A 190 3.16 -8.91 0.45
C VAL A 190 2.59 -10.22 0.98
N THR A 191 3.23 -10.72 2.04
CA THR A 191 2.89 -12.00 2.67
C THR A 191 2.34 -11.84 4.09
N SER A 192 1.95 -12.93 4.69
CA SER A 192 1.64 -13.00 6.13
C SER A 192 2.83 -13.49 6.96
N SER A 193 4.03 -13.54 6.42
CA SER A 193 5.22 -14.07 7.10
C SER A 193 5.56 -13.25 8.35
N ARG A 194 6.18 -13.92 9.31
CA ARG A 194 6.79 -13.30 10.50
C ARG A 194 8.31 -13.33 10.45
N GLU A 195 8.84 -13.92 9.40
CA GLU A 195 10.27 -14.08 9.14
C GLU A 195 10.57 -13.62 7.71
N PRO A 196 11.79 -13.15 7.42
CA PRO A 196 12.15 -12.67 6.10
C PRO A 196 11.90 -13.71 5.00
N VAL A 197 11.25 -13.26 3.93
CA VAL A 197 11.06 -14.02 2.69
C VAL A 197 11.94 -13.49 1.56
N LEU A 198 12.40 -12.26 1.67
CA LEU A 198 13.35 -11.61 0.78
C LEU A 198 14.68 -11.40 1.51
N LEU A 199 15.76 -11.95 0.97
CA LEU A 199 17.12 -11.73 1.46
C LEU A 199 17.84 -10.70 0.59
N GLY A 200 18.50 -9.75 1.24
CA GLY A 200 19.18 -8.66 0.54
C GLY A 200 20.30 -9.14 -0.40
N GLU A 201 20.94 -10.26 -0.10
CA GLU A 201 21.99 -10.84 -0.98
C GLU A 201 21.47 -11.25 -2.37
N TRP A 202 20.16 -11.50 -2.52
CA TRP A 202 19.54 -11.86 -3.79
C TRP A 202 19.21 -10.66 -4.68
N LEU A 203 19.14 -9.45 -4.09
CA LEU A 203 18.82 -8.24 -4.84
C LEU A 203 19.90 -7.90 -5.85
N ARG A 204 19.51 -7.45 -7.02
CA ARG A 204 20.42 -6.88 -8.01
C ARG A 204 20.65 -5.38 -7.77
N PRO A 205 21.80 -4.84 -8.16
CA PRO A 205 21.98 -3.40 -8.24
C PRO A 205 20.85 -2.77 -9.07
N GLY A 206 20.36 -1.62 -8.64
CA GLY A 206 19.29 -0.90 -9.32
C GLY A 206 17.86 -1.35 -8.99
N ALA A 207 17.68 -2.37 -8.16
CA ALA A 207 16.35 -2.83 -7.77
C ALA A 207 15.54 -1.78 -6.99
N HIS A 208 14.22 -1.84 -7.12
CA HIS A 208 13.27 -1.14 -6.26
C HIS A 208 12.46 -2.16 -5.47
N VAL A 209 12.37 -1.99 -4.16
CA VAL A 209 11.65 -2.90 -3.26
C VAL A 209 10.45 -2.20 -2.64
N ASN A 210 9.26 -2.79 -2.78
CA ASN A 210 8.05 -2.45 -2.04
C ASN A 210 7.82 -3.51 -0.95
N ALA A 211 8.09 -3.18 0.30
CA ALA A 211 7.78 -4.03 1.45
C ALA A 211 6.40 -3.65 1.99
N ALA A 212 5.35 -4.39 1.62
CA ALA A 212 3.95 -4.01 1.80
C ALA A 212 3.11 -5.00 2.64
N GLY A 213 3.68 -6.09 3.14
CA GLY A 213 2.92 -7.09 3.90
C GLY A 213 3.04 -6.96 5.41
N SER A 214 3.98 -6.14 5.91
CA SER A 214 4.22 -5.97 7.34
C SER A 214 3.67 -4.63 7.85
N ASN A 215 2.61 -4.69 8.64
CA ASN A 215 2.05 -3.56 9.38
C ASN A 215 1.96 -3.84 10.89
N PHE A 216 2.87 -4.66 11.41
CA PHE A 216 3.01 -4.98 12.83
C PHE A 216 4.49 -5.14 13.17
N LEU A 217 4.92 -4.67 14.35
CA LEU A 217 6.32 -4.72 14.80
C LEU A 217 6.92 -6.14 14.89
N PHE A 218 6.07 -7.15 15.05
CA PHE A 218 6.49 -8.55 15.15
C PHE A 218 6.46 -9.33 13.83
N LYS A 219 6.19 -8.64 12.72
CA LYS A 219 6.24 -9.21 11.37
C LYS A 219 7.39 -8.59 10.60
N THR A 220 8.13 -9.40 9.87
CA THR A 220 9.14 -8.92 8.94
C THR A 220 9.14 -9.79 7.69
N GLU A 221 9.23 -9.16 6.54
CA GLU A 221 9.30 -9.84 5.25
C GLU A 221 10.66 -9.72 4.59
N ILE A 222 11.47 -8.73 5.00
CA ILE A 222 12.79 -8.46 4.47
C ILE A 222 13.85 -8.62 5.56
N ASP A 223 15.05 -9.06 5.20
CA ASP A 223 16.14 -9.15 6.13
C ASP A 223 16.89 -7.80 6.30
N ARG A 224 17.80 -7.73 7.26
CA ARG A 224 18.61 -6.53 7.53
C ARG A 224 19.50 -6.15 6.34
N GLU A 225 19.87 -7.12 5.52
CA GLU A 225 20.74 -6.89 4.38
C GLU A 225 20.01 -6.08 3.28
N VAL A 226 18.68 -6.24 3.12
CA VAL A 226 17.88 -5.37 2.25
C VAL A 226 18.02 -3.92 2.68
N VAL A 227 17.81 -3.62 3.98
CA VAL A 227 17.91 -2.25 4.52
C VAL A 227 19.33 -1.72 4.39
N ARG A 228 20.34 -2.53 4.69
CA ARG A 228 21.77 -2.15 4.60
C ARG A 228 22.21 -1.82 3.16
N ARG A 229 21.69 -2.54 2.18
CA ARG A 229 22.01 -2.34 0.76
C ARG A 229 21.22 -1.23 0.10
N ALA A 230 20.08 -0.82 0.72
CA ALA A 230 19.29 0.25 0.19
C ALA A 230 20.05 1.59 0.26
N SER A 231 20.24 2.24 -0.87
CA SER A 231 20.82 3.58 -0.98
C SER A 231 19.80 4.66 -0.58
N PHE A 232 18.52 4.31 -0.58
CA PHE A 232 17.42 5.18 -0.22
C PHE A 232 16.28 4.36 0.42
N VAL A 233 15.85 4.79 1.60
CA VAL A 233 14.74 4.17 2.33
C VAL A 233 13.65 5.21 2.58
N CYS A 234 12.42 4.89 2.22
CA CYS A 234 11.26 5.70 2.59
C CYS A 234 10.12 4.83 3.13
N ALA A 235 9.21 5.48 3.82
CA ALA A 235 7.98 4.90 4.35
C ALA A 235 6.80 5.80 3.99
N ASP A 236 5.59 5.37 4.31
CA ASP A 236 4.39 6.19 4.18
C ASP A 236 4.48 7.41 5.11
N SER A 237 4.82 7.17 6.40
CA SER A 237 4.98 8.19 7.43
C SER A 237 6.02 7.80 8.46
N ARG A 238 6.85 8.75 8.87
CA ARG A 238 7.81 8.56 9.96
C ARG A 238 7.15 8.39 11.32
N GLU A 239 5.98 8.98 11.54
CA GLU A 239 5.21 8.82 12.79
C GLU A 239 4.85 7.33 13.02
N GLU A 240 4.66 6.56 11.96
CA GLU A 240 4.26 5.14 12.04
C GLU A 240 5.44 4.18 12.17
N LEU A 241 6.70 4.60 11.97
CA LEU A 241 7.87 3.73 12.03
C LEU A 241 7.95 2.93 13.32
N GLY A 242 7.84 3.61 14.46
CA GLY A 242 7.89 2.98 15.78
C GLY A 242 6.64 2.23 16.20
N LEU A 243 5.58 2.26 15.38
CA LEU A 243 4.29 1.65 15.68
C LEU A 243 4.00 0.42 14.82
N GLU A 244 4.47 0.41 13.56
CA GLU A 244 4.03 -0.57 12.58
C GLU A 244 5.13 -1.10 11.64
N ALA A 245 6.29 -0.44 11.54
CA ALA A 245 7.32 -0.78 10.55
C ALA A 245 8.20 -1.97 10.99
N GLY A 246 7.60 -3.16 11.12
CA GLY A 246 8.31 -4.37 11.53
C GLY A 246 9.52 -4.69 10.65
N ASP A 247 9.45 -4.42 9.36
CA ASP A 247 10.53 -4.61 8.40
C ASP A 247 11.77 -3.74 8.67
N LEU A 248 11.57 -2.57 9.26
CA LEU A 248 12.65 -1.63 9.60
C LEU A 248 13.09 -1.72 11.06
N MET A 249 12.28 -2.33 11.92
CA MET A 249 12.43 -2.25 13.39
C MET A 249 13.79 -2.69 13.87
N LEU A 250 14.28 -3.86 13.44
CA LEU A 250 15.59 -4.38 13.87
C LEU A 250 16.75 -3.47 13.41
N SER A 251 16.63 -2.86 12.22
CA SER A 251 17.62 -1.94 11.68
C SER A 251 17.63 -0.60 12.43
N LEU A 252 16.45 -0.12 12.85
CA LEU A 252 16.29 1.08 13.68
C LEU A 252 16.83 0.85 15.11
N GLU A 253 16.45 -0.24 15.76
CA GLU A 253 16.88 -0.58 17.13
C GLU A 253 18.40 -0.78 17.24
N THR A 254 19.02 -1.35 16.21
CA THR A 254 20.47 -1.59 16.19
C THR A 254 21.28 -0.39 15.68
N GLY A 255 20.62 0.69 15.28
CA GLY A 255 21.29 1.86 14.70
C GLY A 255 21.90 1.64 13.31
N ALA A 256 21.49 0.55 12.62
CA ALA A 256 21.90 0.30 11.23
C ALA A 256 21.32 1.32 10.26
N ILE A 257 20.14 1.86 10.58
CA ILE A 257 19.55 3.05 9.98
C ILE A 257 19.02 3.96 11.09
N LEU A 258 19.18 5.27 10.94
CA LEU A 258 18.59 6.24 11.87
C LEU A 258 17.19 6.64 11.39
N PRO A 259 16.24 6.94 12.30
CA PRO A 259 14.88 7.37 11.92
C PRO A 259 14.89 8.59 10.97
N GLU A 260 15.86 9.50 11.13
CA GLU A 260 16.02 10.68 10.30
C GLU A 260 16.48 10.36 8.87
N ALA A 261 17.08 9.18 8.65
CA ALA A 261 17.48 8.68 7.34
C ALA A 261 16.37 7.94 6.62
N VAL A 262 15.22 7.71 7.24
CA VAL A 262 14.01 7.20 6.60
C VAL A 262 13.18 8.40 6.16
N TYR A 263 13.00 8.56 4.86
CA TYR A 263 12.20 9.64 4.28
C TYR A 263 10.72 9.23 4.17
N GLU A 264 9.86 10.18 3.89
CA GLU A 264 8.46 9.90 3.54
C GLU A 264 8.29 9.94 2.03
N LEU A 265 7.47 9.03 1.49
CA LEU A 265 7.21 8.96 0.04
C LEU A 265 6.69 10.30 -0.49
N GLY A 266 5.83 10.97 0.27
CA GLY A 266 5.33 12.30 -0.05
C GLY A 266 6.41 13.34 -0.29
N GLN A 267 7.54 13.27 0.43
CA GLN A 267 8.68 14.20 0.25
C GLN A 267 9.36 14.00 -1.11
N VAL A 268 9.43 12.76 -1.60
CA VAL A 268 9.94 12.45 -2.95
C VAL A 268 9.00 13.00 -4.01
N ILE A 269 7.69 12.77 -3.85
CA ILE A 269 6.64 13.23 -4.76
C ILE A 269 6.62 14.78 -4.84
N ALA A 270 6.82 15.45 -3.71
CA ALA A 270 6.88 16.92 -3.63
C ALA A 270 8.22 17.51 -4.10
N GLY A 271 9.20 16.67 -4.50
CA GLY A 271 10.52 17.13 -4.92
C GLY A 271 11.38 17.69 -3.79
N GLN A 272 11.00 17.50 -2.53
CA GLN A 272 11.75 17.94 -1.34
C GLN A 272 13.01 17.10 -1.12
N VAL A 273 12.97 15.84 -1.55
CA VAL A 273 14.06 14.88 -1.42
C VAL A 273 14.21 14.12 -2.74
N ARG A 274 15.45 13.95 -3.17
CA ARG A 274 15.76 13.11 -4.33
C ARG A 274 15.86 11.64 -3.88
N GLY A 275 15.00 10.79 -4.38
CA GLY A 275 14.99 9.37 -4.10
C GLY A 275 16.17 8.65 -4.76
N ARG A 276 15.98 8.09 -5.94
CA ARG A 276 17.05 7.44 -6.74
C ARG A 276 18.02 8.48 -7.29
N ARG A 277 19.32 8.24 -7.14
CA ARG A 277 20.41 9.13 -7.61
C ARG A 277 21.19 8.54 -8.78
N GLY A 278 21.22 7.20 -8.86
CA GLY A 278 21.95 6.47 -9.88
C GLY A 278 21.27 5.17 -10.29
N PRO A 279 21.68 4.58 -11.43
CA PRO A 279 21.07 3.36 -11.96
C PRO A 279 21.29 2.12 -11.09
N GLU A 280 22.37 2.08 -10.29
CA GLU A 280 22.68 0.96 -9.40
C GLU A 280 22.10 1.10 -7.99
N ASP A 281 21.48 2.25 -7.64
CA ASP A 281 20.87 2.44 -6.34
C ASP A 281 19.76 1.41 -6.10
N ILE A 282 19.78 0.78 -4.95
CA ILE A 282 18.65 0.01 -4.44
C ILE A 282 17.77 0.96 -3.64
N THR A 283 16.48 1.03 -3.97
CA THR A 283 15.51 1.87 -3.26
C THR A 283 14.48 0.98 -2.55
N LEU A 284 14.14 1.33 -1.31
CA LEU A 284 13.21 0.61 -0.48
C LEU A 284 12.05 1.53 -0.07
N PHE A 285 10.83 1.09 -0.32
CA PHE A 285 9.61 1.65 0.23
C PHE A 285 8.99 0.64 1.21
N ALA A 286 8.86 1.04 2.48
CA ALA A 286 8.20 0.27 3.53
C ALA A 286 6.80 0.84 3.77
N SER A 287 5.77 0.12 3.32
CA SER A 287 4.38 0.55 3.40
C SER A 287 3.73 0.07 4.70
N GLN A 288 3.16 0.98 5.47
CA GLN A 288 2.35 0.71 6.65
C GLN A 288 0.86 1.01 6.38
N GLY A 289 0.59 1.87 5.41
CA GLY A 289 -0.74 2.31 4.98
C GLY A 289 -1.33 3.41 5.85
N LEU A 290 -1.69 4.53 5.23
CA LEU A 290 -2.22 5.72 5.87
C LEU A 290 -3.73 5.84 5.77
N ALA A 291 -4.38 6.43 6.78
CA ALA A 291 -5.79 6.84 6.68
C ALA A 291 -6.01 7.83 5.53
N LEU A 292 -5.02 8.64 5.25
CA LEU A 292 -5.08 9.65 4.19
C LEU A 292 -5.35 9.04 2.81
N GLU A 293 -4.74 7.89 2.52
CA GLU A 293 -4.98 7.13 1.29
C GLU A 293 -6.40 6.57 1.25
N ASP A 294 -6.91 6.08 2.40
CA ASP A 294 -8.27 5.58 2.51
C ASP A 294 -9.30 6.72 2.29
N MET A 295 -9.05 7.91 2.87
CA MET A 295 -9.93 9.08 2.69
C MET A 295 -9.94 9.57 1.25
N ALA A 296 -8.78 9.59 0.60
CA ALA A 296 -8.66 10.00 -0.80
C ALA A 296 -9.42 9.04 -1.74
N ALA A 297 -9.25 7.74 -1.57
CA ALA A 297 -10.00 6.74 -2.33
C ALA A 297 -11.50 6.77 -2.02
N ALA A 298 -11.90 6.97 -0.75
CA ALA A 298 -13.30 7.10 -0.36
C ALA A 298 -13.97 8.33 -1.00
N ARG A 299 -13.24 9.43 -1.17
CA ARG A 299 -13.74 10.61 -1.85
C ARG A 299 -14.02 10.34 -3.34
N VAL A 300 -13.14 9.63 -4.03
CA VAL A 300 -13.37 9.21 -5.42
C VAL A 300 -14.64 8.34 -5.53
N VAL A 301 -14.78 7.36 -4.63
CA VAL A 301 -15.95 6.49 -4.59
C VAL A 301 -17.23 7.29 -4.34
N TYR A 302 -17.22 8.19 -3.36
CA TYR A 302 -18.39 9.03 -3.04
C TYR A 302 -18.81 9.93 -4.21
N ASP A 303 -17.87 10.62 -4.84
CA ASP A 303 -18.16 11.51 -5.98
C ASP A 303 -18.79 10.71 -7.14
N ARG A 304 -18.23 9.55 -7.47
CA ARG A 304 -18.79 8.68 -8.50
C ARG A 304 -20.13 8.06 -8.14
N ALA A 305 -20.36 7.78 -6.85
CA ALA A 305 -21.65 7.30 -6.37
C ALA A 305 -22.74 8.35 -6.56
N ILE A 306 -22.44 9.60 -6.24
CA ILE A 306 -23.37 10.73 -6.48
C ILE A 306 -23.63 10.91 -8.00
N GLU A 307 -22.57 10.89 -8.83
CA GLU A 307 -22.71 11.04 -10.28
C GLU A 307 -23.54 9.93 -10.95
N ARG A 308 -23.48 8.70 -10.41
CA ARG A 308 -24.15 7.52 -10.99
C ARG A 308 -25.46 7.16 -10.28
N ASP A 309 -25.85 7.91 -9.26
CA ASP A 309 -27.04 7.63 -8.42
C ASP A 309 -26.97 6.21 -7.80
N VAL A 310 -25.81 5.86 -7.22
CA VAL A 310 -25.53 4.56 -6.60
C VAL A 310 -25.44 4.72 -5.09
N GLY A 311 -25.88 3.70 -4.35
CA GLY A 311 -25.90 3.68 -2.90
C GLY A 311 -27.30 3.88 -2.32
N ARG A 312 -27.37 3.92 -0.99
CA ARG A 312 -28.63 4.08 -0.27
C ARG A 312 -28.57 5.28 0.66
N ASP A 313 -29.46 6.23 0.47
CA ASP A 313 -29.64 7.36 1.39
C ASP A 313 -30.20 6.93 2.75
N VAL A 314 -29.63 7.48 3.81
CA VAL A 314 -30.08 7.29 5.19
C VAL A 314 -30.16 8.65 5.89
N ASP A 315 -31.27 8.90 6.55
CA ASP A 315 -31.45 10.03 7.47
C ASP A 315 -30.99 9.61 8.87
N PHE A 316 -30.16 10.44 9.50
CA PHE A 316 -29.74 10.30 10.89
C PHE A 316 -30.36 11.42 11.73
#